data_8564e5d4671cb956007664c7b1d870ba
#
_entry.id   8564e5d4671cb956007664c7b1d870ba
#
_cell.length_a   1.000
_cell.length_b   1.000
_cell.length_c   1.000
_cell.angle_alpha   90.00
_cell.angle_beta   90.00
_cell.angle_gamma   90.00
#
_symmetry.space_group_name_H-M   'P 1'
#
loop_
_entity.id
_entity.type
_entity.pdbx_description
1 polymer ?
#
loop_
_entity_poly.entity_id
_entity_poly.type
_entity_poly.pdbx_seq_one_letter_code
_entity_poly.pdbx_strand_id
1 'polypeptide(L)'
;MGHTIYLVGARAAGKTTFGGALARQLGCNYVDTDIHLHETTGETVADIVAREGWDGFRKRESAVLRAVTAPGTVIATGGGMVLAEENRRFMRENGIVLYLSAPVEVLSLIHI
;
A
#
# COMPACT_ATOMS: atom_id res chain seq x y z
N MET A 1 6.91 -15.58 -8.77
CA MET A 1 5.74 -15.52 -9.43
C MET A 1 5.24 -14.14 -9.67
N GLY A 2 4.48 -13.89 -10.57
CA GLY A 2 4.27 -12.60 -11.15
C GLY A 2 3.14 -11.73 -10.65
N HIS A 3 2.54 -12.04 -9.52
CA HIS A 3 1.40 -11.24 -9.06
C HIS A 3 1.84 -10.09 -8.15
N THR A 4 1.11 -8.99 -8.23
CA THR A 4 1.21 -7.90 -7.28
C THR A 4 0.12 -8.10 -6.24
N ILE A 5 0.44 -7.93 -4.97
CA ILE A 5 -0.54 -8.05 -3.89
C ILE A 5 -0.67 -6.69 -3.23
N TYR A 6 -1.89 -6.17 -3.20
CA TYR A 6 -2.18 -4.87 -2.57
C TYR A 6 -2.87 -5.10 -1.24
N LEU A 7 -2.34 -4.49 -0.20
CA LEU A 7 -2.97 -4.53 1.12
C LEU A 7 -3.66 -3.21 1.36
N VAL A 8 -4.95 -3.25 1.61
CA VAL A 8 -5.75 -2.06 1.85
C VAL A 8 -6.46 -2.19 3.19
N GLY A 9 -6.87 -1.07 3.76
CA GLY A 9 -7.55 -1.06 5.04
C GLY A 9 -7.08 0.10 5.90
N ALA A 10 -7.68 0.23 7.07
CA ALA A 10 -7.36 1.30 8.00
C ALA A 10 -5.94 1.15 8.55
N ARG A 11 -5.36 2.28 8.96
CA ARG A 11 -4.01 2.29 9.52
C ARG A 11 -3.86 1.31 10.68
N ALA A 12 -4.84 1.23 11.53
CA ALA A 12 -4.80 0.36 12.71
C ALA A 12 -4.91 -1.13 12.40
N ALA A 13 -5.14 -1.49 11.14
CA ALA A 13 -5.28 -2.90 10.76
C ALA A 13 -3.93 -3.64 10.65
N GLY A 14 -2.81 -2.93 10.78
CA GLY A 14 -1.50 -3.58 10.79
C GLY A 14 -0.95 -3.92 9.42
N LYS A 15 -1.29 -3.15 8.40
CA LYS A 15 -0.84 -3.42 7.03
C LYS A 15 0.67 -3.55 6.89
N THR A 16 1.41 -2.66 7.56
CA THR A 16 2.86 -2.67 7.44
C THR A 16 3.47 -3.95 8.00
N THR A 17 3.03 -4.36 9.19
CA THR A 17 3.54 -5.58 9.83
C THR A 17 3.13 -6.81 9.04
N PHE A 18 1.87 -6.89 8.66
CA PHE A 18 1.35 -8.01 7.88
C PHE A 18 2.02 -8.09 6.52
N GLY A 19 2.17 -6.95 5.84
CA GLY A 19 2.76 -6.92 4.51
C GLY A 19 4.20 -7.36 4.49
N GLY A 20 4.98 -6.91 5.47
CA GLY A 20 6.38 -7.33 5.57
C GLY A 20 6.52 -8.83 5.80
N ALA A 21 5.68 -9.38 6.68
CA ALA A 21 5.71 -10.82 6.95
C ALA A 21 5.25 -11.63 5.73
N LEU A 22 4.20 -11.17 5.06
CA LEU A 22 3.69 -11.85 3.87
C LEU A 22 4.74 -11.86 2.75
N ALA A 23 5.40 -10.72 2.54
CA ALA A 23 6.43 -10.62 1.51
C ALA A 23 7.57 -11.59 1.78
N ARG A 24 8.00 -11.69 3.05
CA ARG A 24 9.05 -12.64 3.42
C ARG A 24 8.63 -14.09 3.17
N GLN A 25 7.39 -14.42 3.53
CA GLN A 25 6.86 -15.77 3.32
C GLN A 25 6.82 -16.15 1.84
N LEU A 26 6.47 -15.20 0.99
CA LEU A 26 6.30 -15.45 -0.44
C LEU A 26 7.57 -15.21 -1.24
N GLY A 27 8.64 -14.71 -0.61
CA GLY A 27 9.84 -14.34 -1.34
C GLY A 27 9.63 -13.15 -2.26
N CYS A 28 8.76 -12.22 -1.88
CA CYS A 28 8.42 -11.05 -2.68
C CYS A 28 9.08 -9.78 -2.15
N ASN A 29 9.15 -8.76 -2.99
CA ASN A 29 9.54 -7.44 -2.55
C ASN A 29 8.40 -6.83 -1.73
N TYR A 30 8.73 -5.88 -0.88
CA TYR A 30 7.74 -5.17 -0.07
C TYR A 30 7.88 -3.66 -0.26
N VAL A 31 6.76 -2.98 -0.45
CA VAL A 31 6.72 -1.52 -0.57
C VAL A 31 5.56 -0.99 0.24
N ASP A 32 5.81 0.08 1.00
CA ASP A 32 4.77 0.84 1.68
C ASP A 32 4.66 2.17 0.93
N THR A 33 3.47 2.49 0.42
CA THR A 33 3.31 3.67 -0.45
C THR A 33 3.56 4.98 0.28
N ASP A 34 3.20 5.07 1.57
CA ASP A 34 3.42 6.30 2.33
C ASP A 34 4.92 6.52 2.60
N ILE A 35 5.63 5.44 2.94
CA ILE A 35 7.07 5.51 3.15
C ILE A 35 7.77 5.86 1.84
N HIS A 36 7.34 5.25 0.75
CA HIS A 36 7.93 5.53 -0.57
C HIS A 36 7.76 7.00 -0.94
N LEU A 37 6.57 7.55 -0.71
CA LEU A 37 6.30 8.95 -1.01
C LEU A 37 7.19 9.87 -0.17
N HIS A 38 7.33 9.55 1.11
CA HIS A 38 8.21 10.32 1.99
C HIS A 38 9.66 10.27 1.52
N GLU A 39 10.15 9.09 1.16
CA GLU A 39 11.54 8.93 0.72
C GLU A 39 11.84 9.63 -0.59
N THR A 40 10.88 9.66 -1.51
CA THR A 40 11.10 10.26 -2.83
C THR A 40 10.90 11.77 -2.83
N THR A 41 10.07 12.30 -1.94
CA THR A 41 9.81 13.75 -1.89
C THR A 41 10.57 14.47 -0.77
N GLY A 42 10.99 13.74 0.26
CA GLY A 42 11.55 14.34 1.45
C GLY A 42 10.52 15.05 2.32
N GLU A 43 9.24 14.88 2.04
CA GLU A 43 8.15 15.55 2.74
C GLU A 43 7.23 14.57 3.44
N THR A 44 6.62 15.01 4.54
CA THR A 44 5.57 14.24 5.22
C THR A 44 4.24 14.48 4.53
N VAL A 45 3.24 13.65 4.86
CA VAL A 45 1.87 13.86 4.37
C VAL A 45 1.39 15.26 4.75
N ALA A 46 1.65 15.68 6.01
CA ALA A 46 1.24 17.00 6.47
C ALA A 46 1.88 18.13 5.65
N ASP A 47 3.14 17.99 5.29
CA ASP A 47 3.83 18.98 4.46
C ASP A 47 3.19 19.10 3.08
N ILE A 48 2.89 17.97 2.47
CA ILE A 48 2.30 17.96 1.13
C ILE A 48 0.89 18.55 1.17
N VAL A 49 0.09 18.17 2.16
CA VAL A 49 -1.26 18.68 2.30
C VAL A 49 -1.26 20.17 2.56
N ALA A 50 -0.32 20.66 3.38
CA ALA A 50 -0.21 22.08 3.65
C ALA A 50 0.13 22.89 2.40
N ARG A 51 0.92 22.31 1.49
CA ARG A 51 1.35 22.98 0.27
C ARG A 51 0.39 22.80 -0.90
N GLU A 52 -0.15 21.61 -1.05
CA GLU A 52 -0.94 21.25 -2.25
C GLU A 52 -2.40 20.90 -1.95
N GLY A 53 -2.77 20.81 -0.68
CA GLY A 53 -4.11 20.38 -0.29
C GLY A 53 -4.27 18.86 -0.41
N TRP A 54 -5.43 18.38 0.02
CA TRP A 54 -5.71 16.95 -0.04
C TRP A 54 -5.79 16.45 -1.48
N ASP A 55 -6.29 17.26 -2.41
CA ASP A 55 -6.35 16.86 -3.82
C ASP A 55 -4.95 16.63 -4.38
N GLY A 56 -4.00 17.49 -4.05
CA GLY A 56 -2.62 17.32 -4.49
C GLY A 56 -1.99 16.07 -3.90
N PHE A 57 -2.24 15.82 -2.60
CA PHE A 57 -1.74 14.62 -1.96
C PHE A 57 -2.32 13.35 -2.62
N ARG A 58 -3.63 13.35 -2.90
CA ARG A 58 -4.27 12.18 -3.54
C ARG A 58 -3.68 11.91 -4.92
N LYS A 59 -3.35 12.94 -5.68
CA LYS A 59 -2.70 12.76 -6.98
C LYS A 59 -1.34 12.11 -6.85
N ARG A 60 -0.56 12.53 -5.85
CA ARG A 60 0.75 11.94 -5.59
C ARG A 60 0.64 10.49 -5.14
N GLU A 61 -0.33 10.22 -4.28
CA GLU A 61 -0.61 8.87 -3.78
C GLU A 61 -0.94 7.93 -4.94
N SER A 62 -1.80 8.37 -5.85
CA SER A 62 -2.16 7.58 -7.03
C SER A 62 -0.98 7.35 -7.95
N ALA A 63 -0.11 8.35 -8.10
CA ALA A 63 1.08 8.21 -8.92
C ALA A 63 2.06 7.21 -8.31
N VAL A 64 2.22 7.23 -6.99
CA VAL A 64 3.09 6.26 -6.30
C VAL A 64 2.56 4.84 -6.50
N LEU A 65 1.26 4.65 -6.36
CA LEU A 65 0.65 3.33 -6.56
C LEU A 65 1.06 2.75 -7.92
N ARG A 66 0.96 3.55 -8.96
CA ARG A 66 1.31 3.10 -10.30
C ARG A 66 2.81 2.89 -10.47
N ALA A 67 3.59 3.74 -9.85
CA ALA A 67 5.05 3.66 -9.96
C ALA A 67 5.62 2.41 -9.29
N VAL A 68 5.04 1.97 -8.16
CA VAL A 68 5.57 0.84 -7.41
C VAL A 68 4.96 -0.49 -7.79
N THR A 69 3.87 -0.50 -8.57
CA THR A 69 3.23 -1.73 -8.99
C THR A 69 4.17 -2.53 -9.90
N ALA A 70 4.47 -3.74 -9.48
CA ALA A 70 5.37 -4.62 -10.22
C ALA A 70 5.10 -6.06 -9.82
N PRO A 71 5.34 -7.02 -10.73
CA PRO A 71 5.20 -8.43 -10.39
C PRO A 71 6.09 -8.81 -9.20
N GLY A 72 5.60 -9.72 -8.37
CA GLY A 72 6.37 -10.20 -7.23
C GLY A 72 6.55 -9.17 -6.13
N THR A 73 5.57 -8.28 -5.95
CA THR A 73 5.65 -7.22 -4.95
C THR A 73 4.40 -7.21 -4.08
N VAL A 74 4.59 -7.07 -2.78
CA VAL A 74 3.52 -6.81 -1.82
C VAL A 74 3.52 -5.32 -1.52
N ILE A 75 2.40 -4.66 -1.74
CA ILE A 75 2.28 -3.20 -1.57
C ILE A 75 1.28 -2.90 -0.46
N ALA A 76 1.77 -2.29 0.62
CA ALA A 76 0.90 -1.78 1.67
C ALA A 76 0.50 -0.35 1.28
N THR A 77 -0.79 -0.13 1.07
CA THR A 77 -1.29 1.16 0.61
C THR A 77 -1.70 2.05 1.79
N GLY A 78 -1.66 3.36 1.58
CA GLY A 78 -2.17 4.30 2.56
C GLY A 78 -3.68 4.17 2.74
N GLY A 79 -4.19 4.62 3.89
CA GLY A 79 -5.59 4.43 4.26
C GLY A 79 -6.59 5.06 3.29
N GLY A 80 -6.19 6.11 2.58
CA GLY A 80 -7.06 6.79 1.63
C GLY A 80 -6.96 6.30 0.19
N MET A 81 -6.10 5.31 -0.07
CA MET A 81 -5.89 4.85 -1.44
C MET A 81 -7.16 4.35 -2.10
N VAL A 82 -8.04 3.72 -1.32
CA VAL A 82 -9.27 3.12 -1.83
C VAL A 82 -10.40 4.13 -2.02
N LEU A 83 -10.19 5.39 -1.66
CA LEU A 83 -11.24 6.40 -1.82
C LEU A 83 -11.49 6.72 -3.29
N ALA A 84 -10.49 6.59 -4.14
CA ALA A 84 -10.62 6.85 -5.57
C ALA A 84 -10.94 5.57 -6.31
N GLU A 85 -12.02 5.60 -7.09
CA GLU A 85 -12.43 4.43 -7.85
C GLU A 85 -11.36 3.98 -8.83
N GLU A 86 -10.67 4.92 -9.47
CA GLU A 86 -9.62 4.57 -10.42
C GLU A 86 -8.48 3.81 -9.76
N ASN A 87 -8.19 4.07 -8.49
CA ASN A 87 -7.18 3.31 -7.75
C ASN A 87 -7.67 1.90 -7.48
N ARG A 88 -8.94 1.76 -7.06
CA ARG A 88 -9.52 0.43 -6.81
C ARG A 88 -9.51 -0.41 -8.08
N ARG A 89 -9.90 0.20 -9.20
CA ARG A 89 -9.90 -0.49 -10.49
C ARG A 89 -8.49 -0.89 -10.90
N PHE A 90 -7.54 0.03 -10.77
CA PHE A 90 -6.15 -0.24 -11.13
C PHE A 90 -5.60 -1.43 -10.36
N MET A 91 -5.86 -1.47 -9.05
CA MET A 91 -5.37 -2.57 -8.22
C MET A 91 -6.01 -3.90 -8.62
N ARG A 92 -7.32 -3.92 -8.86
CA ARG A 92 -8.01 -5.14 -9.26
C ARG A 92 -7.52 -5.65 -10.62
N GLU A 93 -7.17 -4.75 -11.52
CA GLU A 93 -6.70 -5.13 -12.85
C GLU A 93 -5.27 -5.61 -12.85
N ASN A 94 -4.49 -5.21 -11.86
CA ASN A 94 -3.06 -5.49 -11.83
C ASN A 94 -2.62 -6.50 -10.78
N GLY A 95 -3.52 -6.94 -9.92
CA GLY A 95 -3.12 -7.89 -8.89
C GLY A 95 -4.25 -8.34 -8.00
N ILE A 96 -3.88 -8.82 -6.83
CA ILE A 96 -4.79 -9.33 -5.81
C ILE A 96 -4.92 -8.27 -4.72
N VAL A 97 -6.15 -7.94 -4.34
CA VAL A 97 -6.40 -6.94 -3.31
C VAL A 97 -6.88 -7.64 -2.05
N LEU A 98 -6.16 -7.43 -0.95
CA LEU A 98 -6.51 -8.01 0.35
C LEU A 98 -6.94 -6.89 1.28
N TYR A 99 -8.15 -7.00 1.83
CA TYR A 99 -8.68 -6.05 2.81
C TYR A 99 -8.36 -6.52 4.22
N LEU A 100 -7.70 -5.66 4.97
CA LEU A 100 -7.44 -5.92 6.38
C LEU A 100 -8.43 -5.09 7.20
N SER A 101 -9.45 -5.76 7.73
CA SER A 101 -10.51 -5.09 8.47
C SER A 101 -10.27 -5.05 9.97
N ALA A 102 -9.26 -5.78 10.46
CA ALA A 102 -8.90 -5.83 11.87
C ALA A 102 -7.41 -6.13 11.97
N PRO A 103 -6.77 -5.79 13.10
CA PRO A 103 -5.35 -6.13 13.28
C PRO A 103 -5.10 -7.63 13.13
N VAL A 104 -4.00 -7.96 12.47
CA VAL A 104 -3.61 -9.35 12.21
C VAL A 104 -2.29 -9.61 12.92
N GLU A 105 -2.23 -10.68 13.69
CA GLU A 105 -0.99 -11.08 14.32
C GLU A 105 -0.12 -11.83 13.33
N VAL A 106 1.17 -11.50 13.35
CA VAL A 106 2.12 -12.10 12.41
C VAL A 106 2.17 -13.62 12.55
N LEU A 107 2.02 -14.12 13.77
CA LEU A 107 2.04 -15.56 14.00
C LEU A 107 0.95 -16.30 13.25
N SER A 108 -0.17 -15.65 12.98
CA SER A 108 -1.27 -16.26 12.24
C SER A 108 -0.87 -16.61 10.81
N LEU A 109 0.09 -15.91 10.25
CA LEU A 109 0.53 -16.13 8.88
C LEU A 109 1.28 -17.45 8.72
N ILE A 110 1.89 -17.93 9.79
CA ILE A 110 2.69 -19.14 9.75
C ILE A 110 1.82 -20.38 9.57
N HIS A 111 0.56 -20.26 9.97
CA HIS A 111 -0.38 -21.39 9.97
C HIS A 111 -1.34 -21.37 8.77
N ILE A 112 -1.20 -20.45 7.88
CA ILE A 112 -2.07 -20.31 6.70
C ILE A 112 -1.58 -21.19 5.54
#